data_d8621738875078d67bd43ae7734cec98
#
_entry.id   d8621738875078d67bd43ae7734cec98
#
_cell.length_a   1.000
_cell.length_b   1.000
_cell.length_c   1.000
_cell.angle_alpha   90.00
_cell.angle_beta   90.00
_cell.angle_gamma   90.00
#
_symmetry.space_group_name_H-M   'P 1'
#
loop_
_entity.id
_entity.type
_entity.pdbx_description
1 polymer ?
#
loop_
_entity_poly.entity_id
_entity_poly.type
_entity_poly.pdbx_seq_one_letter_code
_entity_poly.pdbx_strand_id
1 'polypeptide(L)'
;MPNIRARFVAALFASLPLLCLRSTNLARAADGPNKAEAQPAPKAPSIEPRYLANIRQVTSGFSKAGEGYFSPDGRTIIYQAISDRYPFYQIYTQSLAPGKQDAKQEPKLVSTGRGKTTCSFFAPDGKSIIFASSHLDPDLDRTEDAGRKKLAEEAKNPHHRYQWDFDPNMEIFSAAVDGSHLRRLTYSKGYDAECAYSPDGRQIVFCSDRGGNPNLYIMDADGGNVRQLTHEKGYNGGPFFSPDGRWVVYRSDRKHEGLLQIHVIGVDGRNDTALTDNGGVNWAPYWHPTKPYIIWTSADYSDPRVHSNFDLWLMKYEVRDGRIAAGKLTRITDDPATDILPVFSPDGKRLMWTSTRTADHTSQLFIADFTLPQE
;
A
#
# COMPACT_ATOMS: atom_id res chain seq x y z
N MET A 1 -29.23 -15.61 6.65
CA MET A 1 -28.07 -15.17 7.43
C MET A 1 -27.69 -13.80 6.91
N PRO A 2 -27.60 -12.74 7.72
CA PRO A 2 -27.37 -11.41 7.23
C PRO A 2 -25.91 -11.26 6.76
N ASN A 3 -25.73 -10.69 5.57
CA ASN A 3 -24.44 -10.32 4.99
C ASN A 3 -23.73 -9.32 5.89
N ILE A 4 -22.69 -9.75 6.59
CA ILE A 4 -21.75 -8.86 7.27
C ILE A 4 -20.87 -8.26 6.18
N ARG A 5 -21.26 -7.09 5.66
CA ARG A 5 -20.40 -6.26 4.82
C ARG A 5 -19.46 -5.51 5.75
N ALA A 6 -18.24 -6.00 5.90
CA ALA A 6 -17.17 -5.25 6.54
C ALA A 6 -16.91 -3.96 5.74
N ARG A 7 -17.22 -2.80 6.34
CA ARG A 7 -16.97 -1.48 5.75
C ARG A 7 -15.62 -0.98 6.22
N PHE A 8 -14.58 -1.24 5.44
CA PHE A 8 -13.27 -0.63 5.67
C PHE A 8 -13.27 0.82 5.20
N VAL A 9 -12.97 1.70 6.13
CA VAL A 9 -12.76 3.12 5.88
C VAL A 9 -11.26 3.37 5.70
N ALA A 10 -10.73 3.05 4.54
CA ALA A 10 -9.45 3.61 4.12
C ALA A 10 -9.72 5.02 3.55
N ALA A 11 -9.35 6.06 4.31
CA ALA A 11 -9.43 7.43 3.84
C ALA A 11 -8.30 7.68 2.84
N LEU A 12 -8.58 7.68 1.55
CA LEU A 12 -7.62 8.02 0.51
C LEU A 12 -8.25 8.95 -0.52
N PHE A 13 -7.59 10.11 -0.69
CA PHE A 13 -7.73 11.10 -1.76
C PHE A 13 -8.98 11.98 -1.78
N ALA A 14 -8.87 13.16 -1.18
CA ALA A 14 -9.62 14.35 -1.60
C ALA A 14 -8.62 15.45 -1.95
N SER A 15 -8.39 15.69 -3.23
CA SER A 15 -7.83 16.94 -3.72
C SER A 15 -8.92 18.02 -3.64
N LEU A 16 -8.68 19.09 -2.88
CA LEU A 16 -9.55 20.27 -2.87
C LEU A 16 -9.27 21.15 -4.11
N PRO A 17 -10.29 21.53 -4.88
CA PRO A 17 -10.16 22.67 -5.77
C PRO A 17 -10.40 23.95 -5.00
N LEU A 18 -9.52 24.92 -5.18
CA LEU A 18 -9.65 26.30 -4.73
C LEU A 18 -10.88 26.94 -5.42
N LEU A 19 -11.93 27.19 -4.66
CA LEU A 19 -13.08 27.94 -5.16
C LEU A 19 -12.75 29.45 -5.13
N CYS A 20 -12.53 30.03 -6.31
CA CYS A 20 -12.51 31.48 -6.51
C CYS A 20 -13.94 32.01 -6.41
N LEU A 21 -14.35 32.54 -5.26
CA LEU A 21 -15.54 33.33 -5.10
C LEU A 21 -15.27 34.78 -5.53
N ARG A 22 -15.84 35.18 -6.66
CA ARG A 22 -15.97 36.58 -7.01
C ARG A 22 -17.05 37.21 -6.13
N SER A 23 -16.65 38.09 -5.21
CA SER A 23 -17.55 38.95 -4.47
C SER A 23 -17.74 40.26 -5.23
N THR A 24 -18.99 40.59 -5.53
CA THR A 24 -19.41 41.90 -5.99
C THR A 24 -19.44 42.89 -4.83
N ASN A 25 -18.81 44.04 -5.03
CA ASN A 25 -18.76 45.18 -4.11
C ASN A 25 -20.12 45.77 -3.82
N LEU A 26 -20.40 46.01 -2.55
CA LEU A 26 -21.23 47.14 -2.09
C LEU A 26 -20.54 47.74 -0.88
N ALA A 27 -20.11 48.99 -1.09
CA ALA A 27 -19.44 49.84 -0.11
C ALA A 27 -20.36 50.26 1.03
N ARG A 28 -19.86 50.25 2.28
CA ARG A 28 -20.10 51.30 3.27
C ARG A 28 -19.02 51.30 4.35
N ALA A 29 -18.45 52.47 4.55
CA ALA A 29 -17.38 52.75 5.47
C ALA A 29 -17.82 52.69 6.95
N ALA A 30 -16.93 52.16 7.82
CA ALA A 30 -16.74 52.58 9.20
C ALA A 30 -15.34 52.21 9.64
N ASP A 31 -14.53 53.19 9.98
CA ASP A 31 -13.18 53.09 10.51
C ASP A 31 -13.15 52.32 11.85
N GLY A 32 -12.39 51.24 11.90
CA GLY A 32 -11.97 50.55 13.11
C GLY A 32 -10.47 50.20 13.01
N PRO A 33 -9.71 50.13 14.13
CA PRO A 33 -8.27 50.11 14.09
C PRO A 33 -7.74 48.85 13.40
N ASN A 34 -6.78 49.09 12.52
CA ASN A 34 -6.00 48.15 11.72
C ASN A 34 -5.49 46.98 12.57
N LYS A 35 -6.17 45.81 12.53
CA LYS A 35 -5.61 44.58 12.97
C LYS A 35 -4.60 44.16 11.89
N ALA A 36 -3.31 44.33 12.20
CA ALA A 36 -2.25 43.73 11.39
C ALA A 36 -2.55 42.25 11.20
N GLU A 37 -2.79 41.83 9.97
CA GLU A 37 -2.83 40.38 9.62
C GLU A 37 -1.51 39.78 10.07
N ALA A 38 -1.58 38.90 11.06
CA ALA A 38 -0.43 38.16 11.50
C ALA A 38 0.08 37.34 10.30
N GLN A 39 1.28 37.66 9.84
CA GLN A 39 1.96 36.84 8.83
C GLN A 39 2.01 35.39 9.33
N PRO A 40 1.66 34.39 8.50
CA PRO A 40 1.75 33.01 8.91
C PRO A 40 3.19 32.70 9.34
N ALA A 41 3.34 32.06 10.48
CA ALA A 41 4.65 31.68 11.00
C ALA A 41 5.45 30.92 9.92
N PRO A 42 6.75 31.15 9.79
CA PRO A 42 7.57 30.45 8.80
C PRO A 42 7.43 28.94 9.01
N LYS A 43 7.08 28.22 7.95
CA LYS A 43 6.94 26.77 7.96
C LYS A 43 8.28 26.14 8.40
N ALA A 44 8.26 25.24 9.37
CA ALA A 44 9.47 24.52 9.77
C ALA A 44 10.12 23.85 8.55
N PRO A 45 11.46 23.79 8.50
CA PRO A 45 12.15 23.11 7.40
C PRO A 45 11.76 21.63 7.35
N SER A 46 11.60 21.10 6.14
CA SER A 46 11.26 19.67 5.94
C SER A 46 12.30 18.75 6.58
N ILE A 47 11.81 17.64 7.13
CA ILE A 47 12.65 16.58 7.72
C ILE A 47 13.21 15.61 6.67
N GLU A 48 12.54 15.51 5.50
CA GLU A 48 12.86 14.51 4.47
C GLU A 48 14.34 14.50 4.04
N PRO A 49 15.02 15.66 3.84
CA PRO A 49 16.43 15.67 3.42
C PRO A 49 17.39 14.98 4.39
N ARG A 50 16.94 14.66 5.61
CA ARG A 50 17.73 13.86 6.57
C ARG A 50 17.78 12.38 6.21
N TYR A 51 16.77 11.89 5.47
CA TYR A 51 16.56 10.48 5.21
C TYR A 51 16.46 10.15 3.73
N LEU A 52 15.99 11.10 2.91
CA LEU A 52 15.69 10.93 1.49
C LEU A 52 16.53 11.88 0.64
N ALA A 53 17.23 11.31 -0.34
CA ALA A 53 17.95 12.07 -1.36
C ALA A 53 17.52 11.60 -2.77
N ASN A 54 17.68 12.46 -3.78
CA ASN A 54 17.40 12.11 -5.18
C ASN A 54 15.98 11.58 -5.41
N ILE A 55 14.99 12.19 -4.74
CA ILE A 55 13.57 11.81 -4.90
C ILE A 55 13.19 12.00 -6.36
N ARG A 56 12.63 10.94 -6.97
CA ARG A 56 12.16 10.99 -8.35
C ARG A 56 10.94 10.12 -8.57
N GLN A 57 10.07 10.55 -9.47
CA GLN A 57 8.93 9.77 -9.96
C GLN A 57 9.42 8.62 -10.85
N VAL A 58 8.82 7.44 -10.69
CA VAL A 58 9.17 6.21 -11.45
C VAL A 58 8.11 5.87 -12.49
N THR A 59 6.82 5.98 -12.13
CA THR A 59 5.70 5.65 -13.01
C THR A 59 5.02 6.90 -13.54
N SER A 60 4.49 6.83 -14.76
CA SER A 60 3.71 7.89 -15.40
C SER A 60 2.81 7.30 -16.49
N GLY A 61 1.78 8.05 -16.91
CA GLY A 61 0.87 7.60 -17.97
C GLY A 61 -0.19 6.61 -17.50
N PHE A 62 -0.44 6.55 -16.20
CA PHE A 62 -1.53 5.82 -15.58
C PHE A 62 -2.43 6.79 -14.81
N SER A 63 -3.73 6.51 -14.78
CA SER A 63 -4.66 7.22 -13.89
C SER A 63 -4.27 7.05 -12.43
N LYS A 64 -3.74 5.87 -12.06
CA LYS A 64 -3.17 5.54 -10.75
C LYS A 64 -2.11 4.46 -10.91
N ALA A 65 -0.99 4.59 -10.21
CA ALA A 65 -0.02 3.52 -10.01
C ALA A 65 0.41 3.50 -8.54
N GLY A 66 0.65 2.31 -8.01
CA GLY A 66 1.03 2.18 -6.59
C GLY A 66 1.36 0.73 -6.22
N GLU A 67 1.61 0.52 -4.93
CA GLU A 67 1.94 -0.80 -4.38
C GLU A 67 3.01 -1.52 -5.21
N GLY A 68 4.19 -0.95 -5.23
CA GLY A 68 5.31 -1.48 -6.01
C GLY A 68 6.34 -2.19 -5.14
N TYR A 69 6.96 -3.24 -5.69
CA TYR A 69 8.01 -4.02 -5.02
C TYR A 69 9.21 -4.18 -5.94
N PHE A 70 10.41 -4.25 -5.35
CA PHE A 70 11.64 -4.48 -6.09
C PHE A 70 11.81 -5.97 -6.43
N SER A 71 12.39 -6.25 -7.58
CA SER A 71 12.97 -7.57 -7.87
C SER A 71 14.12 -7.88 -6.91
N PRO A 72 14.47 -9.15 -6.68
CA PRO A 72 15.56 -9.53 -5.76
C PRO A 72 16.92 -8.91 -6.10
N ASP A 73 17.18 -8.60 -7.37
CA ASP A 73 18.39 -7.90 -7.81
C ASP A 73 18.28 -6.36 -7.76
N GLY A 74 17.11 -5.82 -7.39
CA GLY A 74 16.83 -4.39 -7.28
C GLY A 74 16.82 -3.61 -8.61
N ARG A 75 16.78 -4.30 -9.76
CA ARG A 75 16.86 -3.67 -11.09
C ARG A 75 15.51 -3.52 -11.78
N THR A 76 14.49 -4.22 -11.31
CA THR A 76 13.12 -4.19 -11.85
C THR A 76 12.17 -3.93 -10.70
N ILE A 77 11.04 -3.32 -10.99
CA ILE A 77 9.91 -3.23 -10.07
C ILE A 77 8.69 -3.93 -10.66
N ILE A 78 7.85 -4.46 -9.78
CA ILE A 78 6.51 -4.94 -10.08
C ILE A 78 5.53 -4.06 -9.31
N TYR A 79 4.43 -3.67 -9.94
CA TYR A 79 3.45 -2.77 -9.32
C TYR A 79 2.07 -2.91 -9.96
N GLN A 80 1.06 -2.42 -9.27
CA GLN A 80 -0.29 -2.32 -9.79
C GLN A 80 -0.57 -0.91 -10.36
N ALA A 81 -1.29 -0.85 -11.50
CA ALA A 81 -1.71 0.42 -12.08
C ALA A 81 -3.05 0.31 -12.81
N ILE A 82 -3.78 1.42 -12.84
CA ILE A 82 -5.01 1.61 -13.64
C ILE A 82 -4.63 2.43 -14.87
N SER A 83 -4.82 1.84 -16.04
CA SER A 83 -4.69 2.57 -17.30
C SER A 83 -5.99 3.31 -17.65
N ASP A 84 -5.91 4.33 -18.49
CA ASP A 84 -7.12 5.08 -18.96
C ASP A 84 -8.12 4.22 -19.74
N ARG A 85 -7.70 3.02 -20.15
CA ARG A 85 -8.50 2.12 -21.01
C ARG A 85 -9.18 1.00 -20.25
N TYR A 86 -8.83 0.79 -18.96
CA TYR A 86 -9.31 -0.35 -18.20
C TYR A 86 -9.68 0.05 -16.76
N PRO A 87 -10.83 -0.40 -16.21
CA PRO A 87 -11.37 0.14 -14.96
C PRO A 87 -10.70 -0.35 -13.69
N PHE A 88 -9.87 -1.40 -13.75
CA PHE A 88 -9.28 -2.03 -12.59
C PHE A 88 -7.75 -2.03 -12.65
N TYR A 89 -7.12 -2.18 -11.50
CA TYR A 89 -5.69 -2.40 -11.42
C TYR A 89 -5.29 -3.64 -12.23
N GLN A 90 -4.16 -3.51 -12.90
CA GLN A 90 -3.43 -4.59 -13.54
C GLN A 90 -1.99 -4.55 -13.08
N ILE A 91 -1.27 -5.68 -13.20
CA ILE A 91 0.13 -5.78 -12.77
C ILE A 91 1.06 -5.49 -13.94
N TYR A 92 2.03 -4.63 -13.65
CA TYR A 92 3.08 -4.23 -14.59
C TYR A 92 4.46 -4.47 -13.99
N THR A 93 5.43 -4.72 -14.85
CA THR A 93 6.86 -4.67 -14.51
C THR A 93 7.53 -3.54 -15.27
N GLN A 94 8.56 -2.95 -14.66
CA GLN A 94 9.35 -1.88 -15.26
C GLN A 94 10.79 -1.95 -14.76
N SER A 95 11.75 -1.80 -15.68
CA SER A 95 13.16 -1.75 -15.31
C SER A 95 13.51 -0.42 -14.63
N LEU A 96 14.39 -0.47 -13.64
CA LEU A 96 15.01 0.70 -12.97
C LEU A 96 16.45 0.93 -13.45
N ALA A 97 16.97 0.11 -14.37
CA ALA A 97 18.31 0.29 -14.87
C ALA A 97 18.48 1.68 -15.51
N PRO A 98 19.63 2.37 -15.33
CA PRO A 98 19.91 3.61 -16.05
C PRO A 98 19.93 3.28 -17.55
N GLY A 99 18.85 3.62 -18.24
CA GLY A 99 18.79 3.63 -19.70
C GLY A 99 19.65 4.78 -20.23
N LYS A 100 19.99 4.77 -21.54
CA LYS A 100 20.40 5.98 -22.26
C LYS A 100 19.38 7.06 -21.91
N GLN A 101 19.79 8.25 -21.59
CA GLN A 101 19.05 9.37 -20.97
C GLN A 101 17.65 9.67 -21.58
N ASP A 102 17.29 9.07 -22.72
CA ASP A 102 16.04 9.30 -23.45
C ASP A 102 15.14 8.04 -23.65
N ALA A 103 15.55 6.85 -23.19
CA ALA A 103 14.71 5.67 -23.31
C ALA A 103 13.75 5.59 -22.09
N LYS A 104 12.53 6.12 -22.22
CA LYS A 104 11.41 5.77 -21.36
C LYS A 104 11.32 4.24 -21.35
N GLN A 105 11.63 3.64 -20.21
CA GLN A 105 11.45 2.20 -20.05
C GLN A 105 9.94 1.97 -19.91
N GLU A 106 9.33 1.45 -20.97
CA GLU A 106 7.89 1.27 -20.98
C GLU A 106 7.47 0.17 -20.00
N PRO A 107 6.38 0.42 -19.24
CA PRO A 107 5.78 -0.61 -18.40
C PRO A 107 5.32 -1.80 -19.23
N LYS A 108 5.62 -3.02 -18.77
CA LYS A 108 5.18 -4.26 -19.38
C LYS A 108 4.04 -4.86 -18.54
N LEU A 109 2.86 -5.04 -19.15
CA LEU A 109 1.75 -5.75 -18.54
C LEU A 109 2.13 -7.23 -18.36
N VAL A 110 1.98 -7.76 -17.14
CA VAL A 110 2.30 -9.16 -16.80
C VAL A 110 1.12 -9.93 -16.19
N SER A 111 0.02 -9.24 -15.86
CA SER A 111 -1.27 -9.88 -15.54
C SER A 111 -2.08 -10.17 -16.82
N THR A 112 -3.24 -10.79 -16.64
CA THR A 112 -4.08 -11.23 -17.77
C THR A 112 -4.71 -10.08 -18.60
N GLY A 113 -4.68 -8.84 -18.07
CA GLY A 113 -5.37 -7.70 -18.66
C GLY A 113 -6.88 -7.67 -18.36
N ARG A 114 -7.39 -8.64 -17.60
CA ARG A 114 -8.80 -8.75 -17.23
C ARG A 114 -9.00 -8.97 -15.72
N GLY A 115 -10.17 -8.59 -15.23
CA GLY A 115 -10.53 -8.67 -13.80
C GLY A 115 -9.76 -7.66 -12.94
N LYS A 116 -10.08 -7.61 -11.67
CA LYS A 116 -9.28 -6.87 -10.68
C LYS A 116 -8.01 -7.66 -10.40
N THR A 117 -6.85 -7.03 -10.46
CA THR A 117 -5.56 -7.68 -10.18
C THR A 117 -4.72 -6.79 -9.28
N THR A 118 -4.20 -7.33 -8.17
CA THR A 118 -3.55 -6.56 -7.12
C THR A 118 -2.49 -7.38 -6.36
N CYS A 119 -1.75 -6.73 -5.47
CA CYS A 119 -0.88 -7.35 -4.47
C CYS A 119 0.14 -8.32 -5.09
N SER A 120 0.89 -7.84 -6.07
CA SER A 120 1.90 -8.66 -6.76
C SER A 120 3.21 -8.68 -5.97
N PHE A 121 3.96 -9.79 -6.07
CA PHE A 121 5.26 -9.92 -5.44
C PHE A 121 6.20 -10.80 -6.25
N PHE A 122 7.51 -10.51 -6.23
CA PHE A 122 8.51 -11.38 -6.86
C PHE A 122 8.83 -12.59 -5.97
N ALA A 123 9.04 -13.74 -6.57
CA ALA A 123 9.71 -14.84 -5.90
C ALA A 123 11.18 -14.49 -5.63
N PRO A 124 11.78 -14.98 -4.53
CA PRO A 124 13.16 -14.67 -4.17
C PRO A 124 14.20 -15.10 -5.20
N ASP A 125 13.88 -16.06 -6.06
CA ASP A 125 14.75 -16.49 -7.16
C ASP A 125 14.71 -15.55 -8.38
N GLY A 126 13.81 -14.54 -8.38
CA GLY A 126 13.62 -13.60 -9.46
C GLY A 126 13.06 -14.16 -10.77
N LYS A 127 12.58 -15.43 -10.78
CA LYS A 127 12.09 -16.10 -12.00
C LYS A 127 10.58 -16.11 -12.12
N SER A 128 9.88 -15.98 -11.01
CA SER A 128 8.43 -15.99 -10.96
C SER A 128 7.88 -14.83 -10.13
N ILE A 129 6.58 -14.60 -10.30
CA ILE A 129 5.77 -13.62 -9.57
C ILE A 129 4.52 -14.29 -9.03
N ILE A 130 3.95 -13.70 -7.98
CA ILE A 130 2.59 -14.00 -7.52
C ILE A 130 1.76 -12.72 -7.55
N PHE A 131 0.46 -12.87 -7.70
CA PHE A 131 -0.52 -11.78 -7.61
C PHE A 131 -1.91 -12.33 -7.33
N ALA A 132 -2.78 -11.50 -6.80
CA ALA A 132 -4.19 -11.82 -6.66
C ALA A 132 -4.99 -11.29 -7.86
N SER A 133 -5.97 -12.06 -8.36
CA SER A 133 -6.77 -11.67 -9.51
C SER A 133 -8.16 -12.30 -9.50
N SER A 134 -9.16 -11.54 -9.96
CA SER A 134 -10.52 -12.02 -10.20
C SER A 134 -10.82 -12.28 -11.69
N HIS A 135 -9.80 -12.53 -12.53
CA HIS A 135 -10.00 -12.74 -13.97
C HIS A 135 -10.79 -14.01 -14.32
N LEU A 136 -11.02 -14.90 -13.36
CA LEU A 136 -11.87 -16.07 -13.48
C LEU A 136 -13.30 -15.87 -12.93
N ASP A 137 -13.68 -14.61 -12.62
CA ASP A 137 -15.06 -14.28 -12.22
C ASP A 137 -16.03 -14.78 -13.30
N PRO A 138 -17.03 -15.62 -12.96
CA PRO A 138 -18.03 -16.09 -13.91
C PRO A 138 -18.82 -14.96 -14.58
N ASP A 139 -18.99 -13.83 -13.90
CA ASP A 139 -19.71 -12.65 -14.36
C ASP A 139 -18.75 -11.51 -14.81
N LEU A 140 -17.53 -11.84 -15.23
CA LEU A 140 -16.44 -10.88 -15.46
C LEU A 140 -16.85 -9.71 -16.37
N ASP A 141 -17.52 -9.95 -17.49
CA ASP A 141 -17.95 -8.89 -18.40
C ASP A 141 -18.87 -7.88 -17.72
N ARG A 142 -19.82 -8.37 -16.90
CA ARG A 142 -20.73 -7.54 -16.12
C ARG A 142 -19.99 -6.74 -15.05
N THR A 143 -19.01 -7.36 -14.39
CA THR A 143 -18.17 -6.73 -13.35
C THR A 143 -17.33 -5.61 -13.98
N GLU A 144 -16.75 -5.84 -15.16
CA GLU A 144 -15.98 -4.83 -15.90
C GLU A 144 -16.85 -3.65 -16.36
N ASP A 145 -18.05 -3.92 -16.89
CA ASP A 145 -18.99 -2.87 -17.30
C ASP A 145 -19.46 -2.01 -16.10
N ALA A 146 -19.70 -2.64 -14.96
CA ALA A 146 -20.01 -1.92 -13.72
C ALA A 146 -18.82 -1.05 -13.27
N GLY A 147 -17.60 -1.56 -13.39
CA GLY A 147 -16.36 -0.83 -13.10
C GLY A 147 -16.19 0.40 -14.00
N ARG A 148 -16.41 0.28 -15.30
CA ARG A 148 -16.37 1.42 -16.26
C ARG A 148 -17.39 2.50 -15.90
N LYS A 149 -18.62 2.10 -15.56
CA LYS A 149 -19.67 3.04 -15.13
C LYS A 149 -19.28 3.75 -13.84
N LYS A 150 -18.76 3.03 -12.85
CA LYS A 150 -18.30 3.58 -11.57
C LYS A 150 -17.19 4.62 -11.78
N LEU A 151 -16.16 4.32 -12.60
CA LEU A 151 -15.09 5.28 -12.92
C LEU A 151 -15.62 6.55 -13.58
N ALA A 152 -16.57 6.42 -14.51
CA ALA A 152 -17.19 7.56 -15.17
C ALA A 152 -18.02 8.42 -14.21
N GLU A 153 -18.59 7.83 -13.16
CA GLU A 153 -19.30 8.56 -12.10
C GLU A 153 -18.33 9.24 -11.11
N GLU A 154 -17.27 8.54 -10.71
CA GLU A 154 -16.21 9.06 -9.83
C GLU A 154 -15.50 10.27 -10.46
N ALA A 155 -15.26 10.24 -11.77
CA ALA A 155 -14.69 11.37 -12.51
C ALA A 155 -15.56 12.65 -12.45
N LYS A 156 -16.87 12.51 -12.21
CA LYS A 156 -17.81 13.64 -12.01
C LYS A 156 -17.83 14.15 -10.58
N ASN A 157 -17.38 13.33 -9.62
CA ASN A 157 -17.38 13.65 -8.19
C ASN A 157 -16.01 13.37 -7.56
N PRO A 158 -15.05 14.32 -7.65
CA PRO A 158 -13.68 14.14 -7.16
C PRO A 158 -13.56 13.95 -5.64
N HIS A 159 -14.65 14.11 -4.89
CA HIS A 159 -14.67 13.90 -3.44
C HIS A 159 -15.09 12.49 -3.03
N HIS A 160 -15.11 11.54 -3.95
CA HIS A 160 -15.46 10.16 -3.65
C HIS A 160 -14.40 9.52 -2.73
N ARG A 161 -14.87 8.97 -1.58
CA ARG A 161 -14.01 8.27 -0.64
C ARG A 161 -13.71 6.87 -1.19
N TYR A 162 -12.42 6.56 -1.39
CA TYR A 162 -12.00 5.22 -1.80
C TYR A 162 -12.40 4.19 -0.74
N GLN A 163 -12.99 3.09 -1.18
CA GLN A 163 -13.35 1.95 -0.34
C GLN A 163 -12.78 0.68 -0.98
N TRP A 164 -11.99 -0.08 -0.21
CA TRP A 164 -11.53 -1.39 -0.66
C TRP A 164 -12.71 -2.35 -0.74
N ASP A 165 -12.79 -3.10 -1.84
CA ASP A 165 -13.84 -4.05 -2.12
C ASP A 165 -13.25 -5.47 -2.02
N PHE A 166 -13.75 -6.26 -1.06
CA PHE A 166 -13.40 -7.67 -0.95
C PHE A 166 -14.14 -8.44 -2.04
N ASP A 167 -13.47 -8.61 -3.19
CA ASP A 167 -14.03 -9.34 -4.32
C ASP A 167 -14.04 -10.84 -4.01
N PRO A 168 -15.22 -11.50 -3.98
CA PRO A 168 -15.32 -12.90 -3.62
C PRO A 168 -14.75 -13.87 -4.68
N ASN A 169 -14.36 -13.36 -5.83
CA ASN A 169 -13.72 -14.13 -6.91
C ASN A 169 -12.20 -13.89 -6.97
N MET A 170 -11.63 -13.21 -5.96
CA MET A 170 -10.20 -12.96 -5.90
C MET A 170 -9.44 -14.21 -5.46
N GLU A 171 -8.50 -14.62 -6.29
CA GLU A 171 -7.67 -15.80 -6.08
C GLU A 171 -6.19 -15.47 -6.33
N ILE A 172 -5.30 -16.27 -5.76
CA ILE A 172 -3.85 -16.10 -5.93
C ILE A 172 -3.36 -16.94 -7.10
N PHE A 173 -2.53 -16.31 -7.92
CA PHE A 173 -1.88 -16.91 -9.09
C PHE A 173 -0.38 -16.73 -9.02
N SER A 174 0.36 -17.70 -9.56
CA SER A 174 1.78 -17.54 -9.91
C SER A 174 1.95 -17.49 -11.41
N ALA A 175 2.99 -16.78 -11.86
CA ALA A 175 3.38 -16.73 -13.28
C ALA A 175 4.90 -16.58 -13.39
N ALA A 176 5.47 -16.78 -14.58
CA ALA A 176 6.82 -16.30 -14.88
C ALA A 176 6.84 -14.76 -14.84
N VAL A 177 8.02 -14.15 -14.68
CA VAL A 177 8.17 -12.68 -14.60
C VAL A 177 7.69 -11.92 -15.85
N ASP A 178 7.52 -12.61 -16.97
CA ASP A 178 6.98 -12.06 -18.20
C ASP A 178 5.46 -12.21 -18.33
N GLY A 179 4.79 -12.81 -17.32
CA GLY A 179 3.36 -13.09 -17.28
C GLY A 179 2.96 -14.44 -17.89
N SER A 180 3.91 -15.19 -18.47
CA SER A 180 3.64 -16.53 -19.01
C SER A 180 3.52 -17.58 -17.89
N HIS A 181 3.12 -18.82 -18.26
CA HIS A 181 3.02 -19.94 -17.33
C HIS A 181 2.11 -19.66 -16.12
N LEU A 182 1.00 -18.96 -16.33
CA LEU A 182 0.02 -18.65 -15.31
C LEU A 182 -0.55 -19.91 -14.67
N ARG A 183 -0.50 -19.97 -13.32
CA ARG A 183 -1.01 -21.07 -12.52
C ARG A 183 -1.82 -20.55 -11.35
N ARG A 184 -3.04 -21.04 -11.16
CA ARG A 184 -3.88 -20.76 -9.98
C ARG A 184 -3.35 -21.53 -8.77
N LEU A 185 -3.23 -20.86 -7.62
CA LEU A 185 -2.73 -21.44 -6.36
C LEU A 185 -3.84 -21.64 -5.33
N THR A 186 -4.88 -20.82 -5.34
CA THR A 186 -6.02 -20.91 -4.39
C THR A 186 -7.32 -21.22 -5.11
N TYR A 187 -8.24 -21.88 -4.40
CA TYR A 187 -9.51 -22.37 -4.96
C TYR A 187 -10.67 -22.22 -3.96
N SER A 188 -10.52 -21.45 -2.90
CA SER A 188 -11.57 -21.26 -1.91
C SER A 188 -12.61 -20.25 -2.40
N LYS A 189 -13.81 -20.37 -1.84
CA LYS A 189 -14.81 -19.30 -2.03
C LYS A 189 -14.43 -18.12 -1.14
N GLY A 190 -14.49 -16.93 -1.70
CA GLY A 190 -14.23 -15.69 -0.98
C GLY A 190 -12.95 -15.01 -1.46
N TYR A 191 -12.43 -14.15 -0.63
CA TYR A 191 -11.28 -13.30 -0.93
C TYR A 191 -9.97 -14.00 -0.54
N ASP A 192 -9.13 -14.29 -1.51
CA ASP A 192 -7.74 -14.73 -1.33
C ASP A 192 -6.80 -13.74 -2.01
N ALA A 193 -6.06 -12.93 -1.25
CA ALA A 193 -5.18 -11.88 -1.79
C ALA A 193 -4.09 -11.45 -0.82
N GLU A 194 -3.41 -10.33 -1.11
CA GLU A 194 -2.39 -9.72 -0.27
C GLU A 194 -1.25 -10.71 0.04
N CYS A 195 -0.72 -11.31 -1.01
CA CYS A 195 0.22 -12.42 -0.90
C CYS A 195 1.69 -11.98 -1.00
N ALA A 196 2.56 -12.62 -0.19
CA ALA A 196 4.01 -12.43 -0.24
C ALA A 196 4.75 -13.75 -0.02
N TYR A 197 5.87 -13.94 -0.72
CA TYR A 197 6.76 -15.10 -0.51
C TYR A 197 7.55 -15.00 0.79
N SER A 198 7.85 -16.13 1.39
CA SER A 198 8.91 -16.26 2.40
C SER A 198 10.29 -15.99 1.78
N PRO A 199 11.30 -15.55 2.57
CA PRO A 199 12.64 -15.26 2.04
C PRO A 199 13.33 -16.42 1.34
N ASP A 200 13.00 -17.66 1.72
CA ASP A 200 13.51 -18.90 1.09
C ASP A 200 12.67 -19.37 -0.10
N GLY A 201 11.57 -18.67 -0.41
CA GLY A 201 10.67 -18.96 -1.52
C GLY A 201 9.81 -20.21 -1.36
N ARG A 202 9.80 -20.85 -0.18
CA ARG A 202 9.09 -22.11 0.03
C ARG A 202 7.64 -21.93 0.44
N GLN A 203 7.30 -20.78 1.01
CA GLN A 203 5.97 -20.48 1.53
C GLN A 203 5.45 -19.16 0.97
N ILE A 204 4.12 -19.02 1.02
CA ILE A 204 3.39 -17.79 0.72
C ILE A 204 2.50 -17.50 1.91
N VAL A 205 2.61 -16.28 2.46
CA VAL A 205 1.64 -15.73 3.42
C VAL A 205 0.62 -14.89 2.66
N PHE A 206 -0.65 -14.93 3.06
CA PHE A 206 -1.73 -14.22 2.38
C PHE A 206 -2.91 -13.95 3.30
N CYS A 207 -3.80 -13.05 2.88
CA CYS A 207 -5.06 -12.76 3.54
C CYS A 207 -6.19 -13.56 2.89
N SER A 208 -7.07 -14.15 3.70
CA SER A 208 -8.23 -14.91 3.22
C SER A 208 -9.41 -14.77 4.19
N ASP A 209 -10.62 -14.66 3.64
CA ASP A 209 -11.87 -14.65 4.41
C ASP A 209 -12.55 -16.03 4.46
N ARG A 210 -11.88 -17.11 4.01
CA ARG A 210 -12.41 -18.50 4.02
C ARG A 210 -12.89 -18.99 5.38
N GLY A 211 -12.36 -18.43 6.47
CA GLY A 211 -12.76 -18.70 7.85
C GLY A 211 -13.91 -17.84 8.37
N GLY A 212 -14.52 -17.00 7.52
CA GLY A 212 -15.66 -16.13 7.86
C GLY A 212 -15.33 -14.64 7.98
N ASN A 213 -14.08 -14.29 8.29
CA ASN A 213 -13.55 -12.92 8.25
C ASN A 213 -12.08 -12.94 7.81
N PRO A 214 -11.56 -11.82 7.28
CA PRO A 214 -10.18 -11.75 6.79
C PRO A 214 -9.15 -12.05 7.87
N ASN A 215 -8.39 -13.12 7.67
CA ASN A 215 -7.29 -13.58 8.51
C ASN A 215 -6.10 -13.97 7.66
N LEU A 216 -4.93 -14.10 8.31
CA LEU A 216 -3.72 -14.54 7.65
C LEU A 216 -3.67 -16.07 7.54
N TYR A 217 -3.19 -16.52 6.42
CA TYR A 217 -2.92 -17.92 6.11
C TYR A 217 -1.51 -18.06 5.56
N ILE A 218 -0.93 -19.25 5.70
CA ILE A 218 0.32 -19.64 5.06
C ILE A 218 0.06 -20.91 4.26
N MET A 219 0.63 -20.97 3.06
CA MET A 219 0.63 -22.16 2.18
C MET A 219 2.04 -22.42 1.65
N ASP A 220 2.27 -23.60 1.14
CA ASP A 220 3.47 -23.87 0.36
C ASP A 220 3.46 -23.08 -0.95
N ALA A 221 4.62 -22.84 -1.55
CA ALA A 221 4.74 -22.03 -2.78
C ALA A 221 3.98 -22.62 -3.99
N ASP A 222 3.62 -23.90 -3.92
CA ASP A 222 2.81 -24.58 -4.93
C ASP A 222 1.30 -24.50 -4.66
N GLY A 223 0.86 -23.84 -3.58
CA GLY A 223 -0.52 -23.73 -3.16
C GLY A 223 -0.99 -24.82 -2.20
N GLY A 224 -0.13 -25.78 -1.85
CA GLY A 224 -0.42 -26.86 -0.92
C GLY A 224 -0.34 -26.47 0.56
N ASN A 225 -0.77 -27.38 1.45
CA ASN A 225 -0.59 -27.29 2.90
C ASN A 225 -1.06 -25.97 3.53
N VAL A 226 -2.23 -25.46 3.10
CA VAL A 226 -2.80 -24.22 3.60
C VAL A 226 -3.14 -24.35 5.08
N ARG A 227 -2.63 -23.44 5.92
CA ARG A 227 -2.95 -23.33 7.34
C ARG A 227 -3.26 -21.91 7.75
N GLN A 228 -4.17 -21.72 8.67
CA GLN A 228 -4.50 -20.42 9.25
C GLN A 228 -3.41 -19.99 10.23
N LEU A 229 -3.00 -18.72 10.17
CA LEU A 229 -1.98 -18.15 11.03
C LEU A 229 -2.58 -17.28 12.13
N THR A 230 -3.59 -16.45 11.82
CA THR A 230 -4.31 -15.61 12.80
C THR A 230 -5.75 -16.07 12.94
N HIS A 231 -6.32 -15.90 14.16
CA HIS A 231 -7.69 -16.34 14.50
C HIS A 231 -8.46 -15.17 15.16
N GLU A 232 -8.26 -13.97 14.63
CA GLU A 232 -8.74 -12.75 15.24
C GLU A 232 -9.99 -12.22 14.52
N LYS A 233 -10.81 -11.46 15.24
CA LYS A 233 -11.92 -10.71 14.66
C LYS A 233 -11.42 -9.51 13.86
N GLY A 234 -12.32 -8.89 13.08
CA GLY A 234 -11.99 -7.74 12.24
C GLY A 234 -11.17 -8.16 11.02
N TYR A 235 -10.48 -7.21 10.45
CA TYR A 235 -9.59 -7.45 9.32
C TYR A 235 -8.16 -7.65 9.79
N ASN A 236 -7.52 -8.69 9.28
CA ASN A 236 -6.10 -9.00 9.48
C ASN A 236 -5.50 -9.27 8.11
N GLY A 237 -4.63 -8.38 7.60
CA GLY A 237 -4.13 -8.48 6.23
C GLY A 237 -2.82 -7.72 5.97
N GLY A 238 -2.40 -7.68 4.69
CA GLY A 238 -1.17 -7.06 4.24
C GLY A 238 0.09 -7.66 4.86
N PRO A 239 0.25 -8.99 4.84
CA PRO A 239 1.34 -9.65 5.54
C PRO A 239 2.64 -9.66 4.74
N PHE A 240 3.79 -9.54 5.45
CA PHE A 240 5.11 -9.78 4.90
C PHE A 240 5.98 -10.54 5.88
N PHE A 241 6.68 -11.57 5.40
CA PHE A 241 7.68 -12.26 6.19
C PHE A 241 8.84 -11.35 6.57
N SER A 242 9.39 -11.51 7.77
CA SER A 242 10.67 -10.90 8.15
C SER A 242 11.82 -11.47 7.29
N PRO A 243 12.94 -10.74 7.15
CA PRO A 243 14.09 -11.20 6.36
C PRO A 243 14.69 -12.54 6.81
N ASP A 244 14.52 -12.88 8.09
CA ASP A 244 14.96 -14.18 8.65
C ASP A 244 13.90 -15.28 8.58
N GLY A 245 12.70 -14.95 8.02
CA GLY A 245 11.60 -15.90 7.83
C GLY A 245 10.89 -16.34 9.09
N ARG A 246 11.20 -15.78 10.28
CA ARG A 246 10.63 -16.22 11.57
C ARG A 246 9.35 -15.50 11.96
N TRP A 247 9.10 -14.32 11.39
CA TRP A 247 8.01 -13.45 11.75
C TRP A 247 7.21 -13.02 10.51
N VAL A 248 5.96 -12.61 10.75
CA VAL A 248 5.12 -11.95 9.77
C VAL A 248 4.67 -10.61 10.37
N VAL A 249 4.99 -9.49 9.70
CA VAL A 249 4.38 -8.19 10.00
C VAL A 249 3.08 -8.06 9.23
N TYR A 250 2.06 -7.44 9.81
CA TYR A 250 0.76 -7.27 9.19
C TYR A 250 -0.01 -6.12 9.84
N ARG A 251 -1.17 -5.80 9.30
CA ARG A 251 -2.09 -4.79 9.86
C ARG A 251 -3.39 -5.42 10.33
N SER A 252 -3.99 -4.88 11.38
CA SER A 252 -5.22 -5.38 11.96
C SER A 252 -6.05 -4.25 12.57
N ASP A 253 -7.37 -4.31 12.40
CA ASP A 253 -8.33 -3.42 13.06
C ASP A 253 -9.15 -4.13 14.14
N ARG A 254 -8.67 -5.30 14.62
CA ARG A 254 -9.33 -6.14 15.62
C ARG A 254 -9.77 -5.40 16.88
N LYS A 255 -9.11 -4.30 17.22
CA LYS A 255 -9.39 -3.51 18.40
C LYS A 255 -10.47 -2.45 18.14
N HIS A 256 -10.37 -1.76 17.01
CA HIS A 256 -11.30 -0.71 16.58
C HIS A 256 -11.46 -0.78 15.07
N GLU A 257 -12.67 -1.09 14.60
CA GLU A 257 -12.99 -1.18 13.17
C GLU A 257 -12.52 0.07 12.41
N GLY A 258 -11.75 -0.14 11.34
CA GLY A 258 -11.19 0.90 10.49
C GLY A 258 -9.97 1.64 11.05
N LEU A 259 -9.56 1.42 12.32
CA LEU A 259 -8.32 1.96 12.89
C LEU A 259 -7.24 0.87 12.88
N LEU A 260 -6.67 0.65 11.71
CA LEU A 260 -5.62 -0.34 11.51
C LEU A 260 -4.40 -0.08 12.38
N GLN A 261 -3.85 -1.13 13.00
CA GLN A 261 -2.62 -1.11 13.77
C GLN A 261 -1.63 -2.12 13.22
N ILE A 262 -0.33 -1.86 13.40
CA ILE A 262 0.73 -2.77 12.97
C ILE A 262 0.93 -3.85 14.03
N HIS A 263 0.93 -5.09 13.58
CA HIS A 263 1.16 -6.28 14.38
C HIS A 263 2.31 -7.11 13.83
N VAL A 264 2.92 -7.93 14.69
CA VAL A 264 3.88 -8.96 14.30
C VAL A 264 3.52 -10.26 15.00
N ILE A 265 3.54 -11.36 14.25
CA ILE A 265 3.28 -12.71 14.76
C ILE A 265 4.39 -13.67 14.31
N GLY A 266 4.73 -14.66 15.12
CA GLY A 266 5.61 -15.75 14.70
C GLY A 266 4.98 -16.58 13.58
N VAL A 267 5.80 -17.11 12.65
CA VAL A 267 5.29 -17.99 11.58
C VAL A 267 4.66 -19.29 12.12
N ASP A 268 4.90 -19.62 13.39
CA ASP A 268 4.26 -20.71 14.12
C ASP A 268 2.90 -20.34 14.73
N GLY A 269 2.43 -19.11 14.54
CA GLY A 269 1.19 -18.58 15.10
C GLY A 269 1.29 -18.09 16.55
N ARG A 270 2.51 -18.00 17.11
CA ARG A 270 2.74 -17.57 18.49
C ARG A 270 3.27 -16.13 18.54
N ASN A 271 3.26 -15.57 19.77
CA ASN A 271 3.86 -14.25 20.06
C ASN A 271 3.31 -13.10 19.20
N ASP A 272 2.00 -13.13 18.93
CA ASP A 272 1.31 -11.99 18.29
C ASP A 272 1.42 -10.74 19.17
N THR A 273 1.96 -9.67 18.62
CA THR A 273 2.27 -8.43 19.35
C THR A 273 1.85 -7.22 18.52
N ALA A 274 1.07 -6.31 19.11
CA ALA A 274 0.80 -5.00 18.53
C ALA A 274 2.04 -4.11 18.67
N LEU A 275 2.53 -3.56 17.58
CA LEU A 275 3.62 -2.59 17.56
C LEU A 275 3.14 -1.14 17.61
N THR A 276 1.91 -0.90 17.17
CA THR A 276 1.23 0.39 17.30
C THR A 276 -0.09 0.19 18.03
N ASP A 277 -0.49 1.20 18.80
CA ASP A 277 -1.76 1.22 19.53
C ASP A 277 -2.12 2.69 19.82
N ASN A 278 -2.59 3.38 18.78
CA ASN A 278 -2.90 4.81 18.84
C ASN A 278 -4.24 5.11 18.13
N GLY A 279 -4.69 6.35 18.19
CA GLY A 279 -5.92 6.82 17.53
C GLY A 279 -5.81 7.00 16.03
N GLY A 280 -4.67 6.64 15.43
CA GLY A 280 -4.41 6.77 14.00
C GLY A 280 -4.69 5.51 13.22
N VAL A 281 -4.57 5.63 11.90
CA VAL A 281 -4.53 4.50 10.97
C VAL A 281 -3.09 4.21 10.61
N ASN A 282 -2.63 3.00 10.92
CA ASN A 282 -1.30 2.50 10.63
C ASN A 282 -1.41 1.29 9.69
N TRP A 283 -0.87 1.38 8.49
CA TRP A 283 -1.04 0.33 7.49
C TRP A 283 0.15 0.21 6.54
N ALA A 284 0.15 -0.81 5.67
CA ALA A 284 1.22 -1.10 4.71
C ALA A 284 2.61 -1.20 5.38
N PRO A 285 2.78 -2.05 6.40
CA PRO A 285 4.08 -2.26 7.01
C PRO A 285 5.03 -3.02 6.08
N TYR A 286 6.33 -2.70 6.13
CA TYR A 286 7.36 -3.43 5.41
C TYR A 286 8.66 -3.51 6.23
N TRP A 287 9.35 -4.66 6.16
CA TRP A 287 10.61 -4.87 6.85
C TRP A 287 11.78 -4.21 6.12
N HIS A 288 12.70 -3.62 6.88
CA HIS A 288 14.01 -3.31 6.33
C HIS A 288 14.81 -4.61 6.13
N PRO A 289 15.42 -4.84 4.94
CA PRO A 289 15.95 -6.15 4.59
C PRO A 289 17.14 -6.61 5.44
N THR A 290 17.91 -5.72 6.04
CA THR A 290 19.17 -6.04 6.72
C THR A 290 19.34 -5.43 8.11
N LYS A 291 18.41 -4.60 8.55
CA LYS A 291 18.48 -3.88 9.83
C LYS A 291 17.16 -4.05 10.60
N PRO A 292 17.16 -3.94 11.93
CA PRO A 292 15.98 -4.15 12.75
C PRO A 292 15.01 -2.95 12.70
N TYR A 293 14.47 -2.69 11.51
CA TYR A 293 13.51 -1.63 11.28
C TYR A 293 12.28 -2.13 10.52
N ILE A 294 11.14 -1.53 10.82
CA ILE A 294 9.88 -1.66 10.08
C ILE A 294 9.47 -0.25 9.66
N ILE A 295 9.09 -0.09 8.38
CA ILE A 295 8.49 1.14 7.85
C ILE A 295 7.01 0.89 7.57
N TRP A 296 6.17 1.91 7.73
CA TRP A 296 4.75 1.84 7.40
C TRP A 296 4.17 3.21 7.06
N THR A 297 2.93 3.22 6.64
CA THR A 297 2.12 4.41 6.40
C THR A 297 1.29 4.73 7.62
N SER A 298 1.28 5.99 8.07
CA SER A 298 0.47 6.42 9.20
C SER A 298 -0.19 7.78 8.99
N ALA A 299 -1.42 7.90 9.47
CA ALA A 299 -2.14 9.17 9.61
C ALA A 299 -2.84 9.22 10.97
N ASP A 300 -2.84 10.40 11.59
CA ASP A 300 -3.54 10.62 12.86
C ASP A 300 -5.02 10.91 12.60
N TYR A 301 -5.89 10.07 13.11
CA TYR A 301 -7.35 10.21 13.04
C TYR A 301 -7.98 10.48 14.41
N SER A 302 -7.18 10.81 15.42
CA SER A 302 -7.65 11.08 16.78
C SER A 302 -8.55 12.34 16.88
N ASP A 303 -8.33 13.32 15.99
CA ASP A 303 -9.21 14.49 15.87
C ASP A 303 -9.93 14.50 14.51
N PRO A 304 -11.25 14.22 14.48
CA PRO A 304 -12.02 14.18 13.24
C PRO A 304 -12.16 15.54 12.53
N ARG A 305 -11.76 16.64 13.19
CA ARG A 305 -11.76 18.00 12.62
C ARG A 305 -10.48 18.28 11.83
N VAL A 306 -9.45 17.48 12.01
CA VAL A 306 -8.15 17.62 11.33
C VAL A 306 -8.10 16.67 10.15
N HIS A 307 -7.83 17.19 8.96
CA HIS A 307 -7.51 16.36 7.80
C HIS A 307 -6.06 15.92 7.94
N SER A 308 -5.88 14.70 8.44
CA SER A 308 -4.56 14.10 8.55
C SER A 308 -4.06 13.66 7.19
N ASN A 309 -2.82 13.99 6.88
CA ASN A 309 -2.11 13.42 5.74
C ASN A 309 -1.48 12.08 6.11
N PHE A 310 -1.33 11.20 5.13
CA PHE A 310 -0.56 9.98 5.30
C PHE A 310 0.92 10.24 5.04
N ASP A 311 1.73 9.85 6.00
CA ASP A 311 3.19 9.93 5.95
C ASP A 311 3.83 8.57 6.22
N LEU A 312 5.11 8.47 5.86
CA LEU A 312 5.93 7.30 6.13
C LEU A 312 6.59 7.41 7.50
N TRP A 313 6.47 6.34 8.28
CA TRP A 313 7.02 6.22 9.62
C TRP A 313 7.91 4.99 9.72
N LEU A 314 9.01 5.11 10.44
CA LEU A 314 10.00 4.07 10.68
C LEU A 314 10.09 3.78 12.17
N MET A 315 10.15 2.49 12.53
CA MET A 315 10.37 2.01 13.88
C MET A 315 11.62 1.16 13.95
N LYS A 316 12.53 1.45 14.87
CA LYS A 316 13.53 0.48 15.30
C LYS A 316 12.84 -0.52 16.23
N TYR A 317 12.97 -1.81 15.96
CA TYR A 317 12.44 -2.85 16.84
C TYR A 317 13.57 -3.61 17.53
N GLU A 318 13.24 -4.31 18.59
CA GLU A 318 14.14 -5.21 19.32
C GLU A 318 13.46 -6.56 19.50
N VAL A 319 14.28 -7.61 19.63
CA VAL A 319 13.78 -8.93 20.05
C VAL A 319 14.05 -9.07 21.55
N ARG A 320 12.99 -9.16 22.34
CA ARG A 320 13.04 -9.34 23.82
C ARG A 320 12.20 -10.55 24.18
N ASP A 321 12.77 -11.48 24.91
CA ASP A 321 12.08 -12.69 25.39
C ASP A 321 11.33 -13.46 24.29
N GLY A 322 11.93 -13.54 23.11
CA GLY A 322 11.35 -14.23 21.96
C GLY A 322 10.15 -13.49 21.32
N ARG A 323 10.00 -12.18 21.54
CA ARG A 323 8.98 -11.33 20.94
C ARG A 323 9.60 -10.10 20.28
N ILE A 324 8.94 -9.58 19.26
CA ILE A 324 9.29 -8.27 18.70
C ILE A 324 8.69 -7.19 19.60
N ALA A 325 9.53 -6.27 20.05
CA ALA A 325 9.14 -5.11 20.85
C ALA A 325 9.33 -3.81 20.04
N ALA A 326 8.36 -2.91 20.15
CA ALA A 326 8.41 -1.58 19.58
C ALA A 326 9.54 -0.75 20.23
N GLY A 327 10.28 -0.02 19.39
CA GLY A 327 11.34 0.88 19.83
C GLY A 327 11.10 2.32 19.36
N LYS A 328 12.17 3.04 19.05
CA LYS A 328 12.12 4.44 18.64
C LYS A 328 11.38 4.62 17.32
N LEU A 329 10.44 5.58 17.31
CA LEU A 329 9.70 6.00 16.12
C LEU A 329 10.38 7.20 15.46
N THR A 330 10.37 7.22 14.13
CA THR A 330 10.90 8.32 13.32
C THR A 330 9.97 8.58 12.15
N ARG A 331 9.47 9.80 11.99
CA ARG A 331 8.75 10.22 10.78
C ARG A 331 9.76 10.42 9.66
N ILE A 332 9.48 9.89 8.47
CA ILE A 332 10.39 9.92 7.31
C ILE A 332 9.96 10.97 6.29
N THR A 333 8.65 11.10 6.03
CA THR A 333 8.11 12.09 5.10
C THR A 333 7.26 13.13 5.83
N ASP A 334 7.22 14.35 5.31
CA ASP A 334 6.42 15.47 5.79
C ASP A 334 5.93 16.37 4.66
N ASP A 335 5.93 15.86 3.43
CA ASP A 335 5.35 16.55 2.26
C ASP A 335 3.84 16.69 2.42
N PRO A 336 3.21 17.79 1.92
CA PRO A 336 1.77 17.94 1.90
C PRO A 336 1.03 16.88 1.07
N ALA A 337 1.71 16.23 0.13
CA ALA A 337 1.16 15.12 -0.63
C ALA A 337 1.02 13.86 0.24
N THR A 338 0.11 12.98 -0.14
CA THR A 338 -0.07 11.68 0.51
C THR A 338 1.06 10.73 0.12
N ASP A 339 1.75 10.16 1.10
CA ASP A 339 2.81 9.17 0.95
C ASP A 339 2.42 7.85 1.61
N ILE A 340 2.35 6.78 0.83
CA ILE A 340 1.83 5.48 1.28
C ILE A 340 2.60 4.30 0.68
N LEU A 341 2.42 3.09 1.24
CA LEU A 341 2.92 1.83 0.71
C LEU A 341 4.44 1.82 0.51
N PRO A 342 5.22 2.11 1.56
CA PRO A 342 6.67 2.17 1.47
C PRO A 342 7.30 0.78 1.39
N VAL A 343 8.32 0.61 0.54
CA VAL A 343 9.12 -0.61 0.45
C VAL A 343 10.60 -0.29 0.28
N PHE A 344 11.47 -1.08 0.89
CA PHE A 344 12.91 -0.97 0.70
C PHE A 344 13.41 -1.78 -0.49
N SER A 345 14.47 -1.29 -1.14
CA SER A 345 15.25 -2.12 -2.06
C SER A 345 15.93 -3.27 -1.31
N PRO A 346 16.32 -4.36 -1.98
CA PRO A 346 16.93 -5.53 -1.33
C PRO A 346 18.21 -5.23 -0.53
N ASP A 347 18.93 -4.18 -0.88
CA ASP A 347 20.12 -3.70 -0.16
C ASP A 347 19.80 -2.67 0.95
N GLY A 348 18.52 -2.26 1.08
CA GLY A 348 18.06 -1.28 2.06
C GLY A 348 18.49 0.17 1.80
N LYS A 349 19.10 0.46 0.65
CA LYS A 349 19.66 1.79 0.33
C LYS A 349 18.71 2.68 -0.44
N ARG A 350 17.61 2.15 -0.95
CA ARG A 350 16.56 2.92 -1.63
C ARG A 350 15.23 2.64 -0.97
N LEU A 351 14.39 3.67 -0.94
CA LEU A 351 13.00 3.59 -0.54
C LEU A 351 12.13 3.89 -1.76
N MET A 352 11.11 3.08 -1.99
CA MET A 352 10.06 3.33 -2.98
C MET A 352 8.73 3.44 -2.25
N TRP A 353 7.86 4.35 -2.70
CA TRP A 353 6.52 4.52 -2.13
C TRP A 353 5.56 5.06 -3.18
N THR A 354 4.28 4.97 -2.90
CA THR A 354 3.22 5.61 -3.68
C THR A 354 3.00 7.02 -3.15
N SER A 355 2.98 8.01 -4.04
CA SER A 355 2.78 9.41 -3.65
C SER A 355 1.88 10.16 -4.63
N THR A 356 1.22 11.21 -4.11
CA THR A 356 0.45 12.19 -4.90
C THR A 356 1.25 13.47 -5.18
N ARG A 357 2.58 13.44 -5.12
CA ARG A 357 3.50 14.57 -5.39
C ARG A 357 3.54 14.99 -6.86
N THR A 358 2.75 14.39 -7.71
CA THR A 358 2.62 14.74 -9.13
C THR A 358 1.92 16.09 -9.32
N ALA A 359 2.17 16.76 -10.45
CA ALA A 359 1.56 18.05 -10.75
C ALA A 359 0.01 17.99 -10.84
N ASP A 360 -0.53 16.85 -11.20
CA ASP A 360 -1.97 16.55 -11.32
C ASP A 360 -2.55 15.84 -10.09
N HIS A 361 -1.74 15.67 -9.03
CA HIS A 361 -2.09 14.95 -7.80
C HIS A 361 -2.55 13.51 -8.00
N THR A 362 -2.20 12.87 -9.11
CA THR A 362 -2.42 11.44 -9.31
C THR A 362 -1.43 10.60 -8.49
N SER A 363 -1.85 9.42 -8.06
CA SER A 363 -0.97 8.48 -7.36
C SER A 363 0.02 7.85 -8.34
N GLN A 364 1.31 8.02 -8.07
CA GLN A 364 2.40 7.40 -8.82
C GLN A 364 3.46 6.84 -7.88
N LEU A 365 4.32 5.96 -8.36
CA LEU A 365 5.47 5.48 -7.60
C LEU A 365 6.62 6.49 -7.64
N PHE A 366 7.20 6.73 -6.48
CA PHE A 366 8.41 7.52 -6.27
C PHE A 366 9.49 6.65 -5.66
N ILE A 367 10.75 7.01 -5.90
CA ILE A 367 11.92 6.35 -5.35
C ILE A 367 12.93 7.40 -4.89
N ALA A 368 13.65 7.10 -3.82
CA ALA A 368 14.75 7.92 -3.31
C ALA A 368 15.90 7.06 -2.81
N ASP A 369 17.09 7.62 -2.73
CA ASP A 369 18.17 7.08 -1.91
C ASP A 369 17.77 7.27 -0.44
N PHE A 370 17.96 6.22 0.36
CA PHE A 370 17.52 6.17 1.75
C PHE A 370 18.70 6.08 2.72
N THR A 371 18.64 6.89 3.76
CA THR A 371 19.60 6.88 4.87
C THR A 371 18.86 6.62 6.19
N LEU A 372 19.30 5.61 6.93
CA LEU A 372 18.74 5.32 8.26
C LEU A 372 18.99 6.48 9.23
N PRO A 373 18.06 6.74 10.18
CA PRO A 373 18.30 7.67 11.27
C PRO A 373 19.57 7.34 12.02
N GLN A 374 20.36 8.37 12.36
CA GLN A 374 21.50 8.21 13.28
C GLN A 374 21.01 7.86 14.67
N GLU A 375 21.69 6.94 15.35
CA GLU A 375 21.36 6.47 16.71
C GLU A 375 21.57 7.54 17.77
#